data_403f4fcbbc446f56b38ed223aa029532
#
_entry.id   403f4fcbbc446f56b38ed223aa029532
#
_cell.length_a   1.000
_cell.length_b   1.000
_cell.length_c   1.000
_cell.angle_alpha   90.00
_cell.angle_beta   90.00
_cell.angle_gamma   90.00
#
_symmetry.space_group_name_H-M   'P 1'
#
loop_
_entity.id
_entity.type
_entity.pdbx_description
1 polymer ?
#
loop_
_entity_poly.entity_id
_entity_poly.type
_entity_poly.pdbx_seq_one_letter_code
_entity_poly.pdbx_strand_id
1 'polypeptide(L)'
;MTEHYLPDIPRLYTALAEWMACLIFILPFKKRFSPAVTGCLVAGAFGIQSVFLISTGGVRLIFWIPCMIFAVFLMVAFVFCCCEIRLTDAAYFGMIAFVAAEFMASAGWQILCYTGKEAWMSWWQQGMAILLIYGVIAVILYKILHVHLPKDGQMEITRREYFSGLLISIAVFAVSNMSYVNVNTPFTGRYSFEIGNIRTIVDVAGIAILYAHLIQCCALRVRKELEAVQNVLQNQYAQYKQSKESIELINYKYHDLKHQIAVLRSETDSGKREEFLDKMEADIKKYESQNKTGNKVLDTVLTTKSLYCAKNNITFTCVADGALLDFMDVMDICSIFGNALDNAIECELKIPDKEKRLIHVSVSKQKNFLLLRFENYYDTELNYQGGAFITTKRDKEFHGYGLKSIRYTVNKYDGAVSIDTKENWFDLKILIPVSENVQK
;
A
#
# COMPACT_ATOMS: atom_id res chain seq x y z
N MET A 1 -15.63 -52.50 -31.58
CA MET A 1 -15.29 -51.16 -31.11
C MET A 1 -13.84 -51.24 -30.69
N THR A 2 -12.94 -50.71 -31.46
CA THR A 2 -11.52 -50.59 -31.08
C THR A 2 -11.47 -49.66 -29.87
N GLU A 3 -11.03 -50.19 -28.72
CA GLU A 3 -10.73 -49.37 -27.55
C GLU A 3 -9.71 -48.32 -28.00
N HIS A 4 -10.14 -47.07 -28.10
CA HIS A 4 -9.23 -45.94 -28.35
C HIS A 4 -8.38 -45.74 -27.09
N TYR A 5 -7.24 -46.44 -27.05
CA TYR A 5 -6.23 -46.24 -26.04
C TYR A 5 -5.52 -44.91 -26.32
N LEU A 6 -5.65 -43.96 -25.41
CA LEU A 6 -4.88 -42.69 -25.50
C LEU A 6 -3.50 -42.95 -24.88
N PRO A 7 -2.41 -42.87 -25.66
CA PRO A 7 -1.08 -43.09 -25.12
C PRO A 7 -0.68 -41.93 -24.17
N ASP A 8 0.26 -42.22 -23.27
CA ASP A 8 0.80 -41.22 -22.36
C ASP A 8 1.46 -40.06 -23.11
N ILE A 9 1.32 -38.85 -22.57
CA ILE A 9 1.94 -37.65 -23.16
C ILE A 9 3.47 -37.76 -23.02
N PRO A 10 4.21 -37.70 -24.14
CA PRO A 10 5.67 -37.72 -24.08
C PRO A 10 6.22 -36.58 -23.23
N ARG A 11 7.14 -36.85 -22.32
CA ARG A 11 7.69 -35.88 -21.35
C ARG A 11 8.30 -34.64 -22.00
N LEU A 12 8.83 -34.78 -23.22
CA LEU A 12 9.33 -33.61 -23.97
C LEU A 12 8.22 -32.62 -24.32
N TYR A 13 7.03 -33.10 -24.64
CA TYR A 13 5.88 -32.24 -24.94
C TYR A 13 5.33 -31.56 -23.69
N THR A 14 5.37 -32.23 -22.54
CA THR A 14 5.07 -31.60 -21.25
C THR A 14 6.06 -30.47 -20.95
N ALA A 15 7.38 -30.72 -21.15
CA ALA A 15 8.41 -29.69 -20.98
C ALA A 15 8.19 -28.49 -21.89
N LEU A 16 7.81 -28.74 -23.15
CA LEU A 16 7.49 -27.68 -24.11
C LEU A 16 6.28 -26.86 -23.66
N ALA A 17 5.22 -27.50 -23.14
CA ALA A 17 4.04 -26.83 -22.62
C ALA A 17 4.38 -25.94 -21.42
N GLU A 18 5.15 -26.44 -20.43
CA GLU A 18 5.58 -25.69 -19.25
C GLU A 18 6.43 -24.48 -19.63
N TRP A 19 7.37 -24.67 -20.56
CA TRP A 19 8.21 -23.59 -21.07
C TRP A 19 7.39 -22.52 -21.79
N MET A 20 6.48 -22.91 -22.70
CA MET A 20 5.61 -21.98 -23.44
C MET A 20 4.64 -21.25 -22.52
N ALA A 21 4.10 -21.92 -21.51
CA ALA A 21 3.22 -21.27 -20.52
C ALA A 21 3.96 -20.20 -19.71
N CYS A 22 5.23 -20.41 -19.36
CA CYS A 22 6.05 -19.36 -18.73
C CYS A 22 6.27 -18.16 -19.66
N LEU A 23 6.43 -18.38 -20.96
CA LEU A 23 6.61 -17.29 -21.92
C LEU A 23 5.40 -16.35 -22.00
N ILE A 24 4.18 -16.84 -21.72
CA ILE A 24 2.97 -16.01 -21.66
C ILE A 24 3.16 -14.84 -20.69
N PHE A 25 3.85 -15.07 -19.56
CA PHE A 25 4.11 -14.04 -18.54
C PHE A 25 5.45 -13.34 -18.78
N ILE A 26 6.46 -14.06 -19.29
CA ILE A 26 7.76 -13.43 -19.55
C ILE A 26 7.65 -12.37 -20.64
N LEU A 27 6.92 -12.62 -21.74
CA LEU A 27 6.89 -11.72 -22.89
C LEU A 27 6.45 -10.28 -22.58
N PRO A 28 5.37 -10.02 -21.81
CA PRO A 28 4.88 -8.68 -21.56
C PRO A 28 5.68 -7.89 -20.52
N PHE A 29 6.38 -8.58 -19.61
CA PHE A 29 7.03 -7.92 -18.48
C PHE A 29 8.40 -7.36 -18.80
N LYS A 30 8.83 -6.35 -18.04
CA LYS A 30 10.17 -5.76 -18.12
C LYS A 30 11.23 -6.83 -17.81
N LYS A 31 12.23 -6.96 -18.69
CA LYS A 31 13.30 -7.95 -18.53
C LYS A 31 14.34 -7.45 -17.56
N ARG A 32 14.90 -8.38 -16.78
CA ARG A 32 15.97 -8.09 -15.82
C ARG A 32 17.31 -7.87 -16.50
N PHE A 33 17.55 -8.54 -17.64
CA PHE A 33 18.82 -8.57 -18.34
C PHE A 33 18.69 -8.08 -19.79
N SER A 34 19.82 -7.91 -20.45
CA SER A 34 19.88 -7.58 -21.88
C SER A 34 19.17 -8.64 -22.74
N PRO A 35 18.70 -8.28 -23.96
CA PRO A 35 17.99 -9.22 -24.82
C PRO A 35 18.78 -10.52 -25.12
N ALA A 36 20.11 -10.42 -25.30
CA ALA A 36 20.96 -11.58 -25.57
C ALA A 36 20.99 -12.55 -24.36
N VAL A 37 21.18 -12.01 -23.13
CA VAL A 37 21.22 -12.83 -21.91
C VAL A 37 19.83 -13.43 -21.64
N THR A 38 18.78 -12.66 -21.84
CA THR A 38 17.40 -13.17 -21.72
C THR A 38 17.13 -14.29 -22.72
N GLY A 39 17.58 -14.17 -23.97
CA GLY A 39 17.50 -15.23 -24.98
C GLY A 39 18.24 -16.52 -24.56
N CYS A 40 19.45 -16.39 -24.00
CA CYS A 40 20.19 -17.53 -23.46
C CYS A 40 19.46 -18.17 -22.27
N LEU A 41 18.88 -17.37 -21.36
CA LEU A 41 18.10 -17.89 -20.23
C LEU A 41 16.84 -18.64 -20.70
N VAL A 42 16.14 -18.10 -21.70
CA VAL A 42 14.94 -18.72 -22.29
C VAL A 42 15.28 -20.07 -22.92
N ALA A 43 16.37 -20.14 -23.71
CA ALA A 43 16.82 -21.40 -24.31
C ALA A 43 17.35 -22.40 -23.27
N GLY A 44 18.14 -21.91 -22.31
CA GLY A 44 18.67 -22.72 -21.22
C GLY A 44 17.58 -23.33 -20.32
N ALA A 45 16.53 -22.55 -20.01
CA ALA A 45 15.40 -23.03 -19.23
C ALA A 45 14.66 -24.17 -19.92
N PHE A 46 14.44 -24.11 -21.24
CA PHE A 46 13.88 -25.23 -22.01
C PHE A 46 14.75 -26.49 -21.92
N GLY A 47 16.07 -26.34 -22.05
CA GLY A 47 16.99 -27.47 -21.92
C GLY A 47 16.94 -28.11 -20.53
N ILE A 48 16.99 -27.30 -19.46
CA ILE A 48 16.96 -27.78 -18.08
C ILE A 48 15.64 -28.50 -17.80
N GLN A 49 14.49 -27.88 -18.17
CA GLN A 49 13.16 -28.45 -17.98
C GLN A 49 13.00 -29.77 -18.73
N SER A 50 13.46 -29.83 -19.99
CA SER A 50 13.40 -31.03 -20.81
C SER A 50 14.23 -32.18 -20.23
N VAL A 51 15.50 -31.93 -19.86
CA VAL A 51 16.36 -32.92 -19.22
C VAL A 51 15.76 -33.43 -17.92
N PHE A 52 15.23 -32.51 -17.08
CA PHE A 52 14.62 -32.88 -15.81
C PHE A 52 13.39 -33.79 -16.01
N LEU A 53 12.45 -33.41 -16.85
CA LEU A 53 11.21 -34.18 -17.06
C LEU A 53 11.47 -35.51 -17.76
N ILE A 54 12.41 -35.57 -18.69
CA ILE A 54 12.80 -36.84 -19.35
C ILE A 54 13.50 -37.78 -18.33
N SER A 55 14.39 -37.27 -17.50
CA SER A 55 15.08 -38.08 -16.48
C SER A 55 14.17 -38.57 -15.35
N THR A 56 13.08 -37.87 -15.10
CA THR A 56 12.06 -38.28 -14.11
C THR A 56 10.92 -39.11 -14.73
N GLY A 57 11.01 -39.46 -15.99
CA GLY A 57 10.06 -40.37 -16.66
C GLY A 57 10.11 -41.78 -16.05
N GLY A 58 8.92 -42.32 -15.70
CA GLY A 58 8.80 -43.70 -15.14
C GLY A 58 9.12 -43.83 -13.66
N VAL A 59 9.26 -42.76 -12.93
CA VAL A 59 9.49 -42.73 -11.47
C VAL A 59 8.24 -43.22 -10.74
N ARG A 60 8.42 -43.98 -9.62
CA ARG A 60 7.34 -44.43 -8.76
C ARG A 60 6.50 -43.27 -8.26
N LEU A 61 5.18 -43.51 -8.09
CA LEU A 61 4.20 -42.47 -7.69
C LEU A 61 4.61 -41.65 -6.47
N ILE A 62 5.25 -42.27 -5.46
CA ILE A 62 5.75 -41.57 -4.24
C ILE A 62 6.75 -40.46 -4.59
N PHE A 63 7.59 -40.67 -5.59
CA PHE A 63 8.62 -39.68 -6.00
C PHE A 63 8.09 -38.74 -7.10
N TRP A 64 6.97 -39.07 -7.73
CA TRP A 64 6.39 -38.24 -8.78
C TRP A 64 5.92 -36.87 -8.26
N ILE A 65 5.23 -36.81 -7.10
CA ILE A 65 4.77 -35.56 -6.49
C ILE A 65 5.95 -34.62 -6.18
N PRO A 66 7.01 -35.03 -5.47
CA PRO A 66 8.21 -34.19 -5.29
C PRO A 66 8.85 -33.71 -6.60
N CYS A 67 8.88 -34.54 -7.64
CA CYS A 67 9.38 -34.14 -8.95
C CYS A 67 8.52 -33.05 -9.58
N MET A 68 7.19 -33.13 -9.47
CA MET A 68 6.29 -32.08 -9.97
C MET A 68 6.44 -30.76 -9.21
N ILE A 69 6.60 -30.83 -7.89
CA ILE A 69 6.87 -29.63 -7.07
C ILE A 69 8.18 -28.96 -7.53
N PHE A 70 9.22 -29.78 -7.83
CA PHE A 70 10.48 -29.26 -8.33
C PHE A 70 10.36 -28.68 -9.75
N ALA A 71 9.55 -29.27 -10.63
CA ALA A 71 9.25 -28.72 -11.96
C ALA A 71 8.60 -27.33 -11.84
N VAL A 72 7.61 -27.17 -10.95
CA VAL A 72 6.99 -25.88 -10.66
C VAL A 72 8.01 -24.86 -10.11
N PHE A 73 8.92 -25.30 -9.25
CA PHE A 73 9.99 -24.44 -8.74
C PHE A 73 10.91 -23.97 -9.89
N LEU A 74 11.26 -24.83 -10.85
CA LEU A 74 12.03 -24.44 -12.04
C LEU A 74 11.27 -23.41 -12.89
N MET A 75 9.97 -23.58 -13.07
CA MET A 75 9.13 -22.61 -13.78
C MET A 75 9.12 -21.24 -13.09
N VAL A 76 8.93 -21.21 -11.76
CA VAL A 76 8.99 -19.98 -10.96
C VAL A 76 10.35 -19.33 -11.07
N ALA A 77 11.43 -20.10 -10.94
CA ALA A 77 12.80 -19.61 -11.10
C ALA A 77 13.05 -19.03 -12.49
N PHE A 78 12.53 -19.67 -13.54
CA PHE A 78 12.62 -19.18 -14.92
C PHE A 78 11.94 -17.82 -15.09
N VAL A 79 10.71 -17.65 -14.62
CA VAL A 79 9.98 -16.38 -14.67
C VAL A 79 10.71 -15.31 -13.86
N PHE A 80 11.15 -15.64 -12.65
CA PHE A 80 11.85 -14.71 -11.75
C PHE A 80 13.21 -14.25 -12.31
N CYS A 81 13.98 -15.16 -12.89
CA CYS A 81 15.28 -14.81 -13.49
C CYS A 81 15.13 -13.91 -14.72
N CYS A 82 14.10 -14.12 -15.53
CA CYS A 82 13.90 -13.35 -16.75
C CYS A 82 13.31 -11.96 -16.53
N CYS A 83 12.47 -11.79 -15.50
CA CYS A 83 11.66 -10.58 -15.29
C CYS A 83 12.09 -9.79 -14.05
N GLU A 84 11.90 -8.47 -14.09
CA GLU A 84 12.14 -7.56 -12.96
C GLU A 84 10.88 -7.48 -12.07
N ILE A 85 10.54 -8.58 -11.41
CA ILE A 85 9.37 -8.71 -10.54
C ILE A 85 9.74 -9.27 -9.17
N ARG A 86 8.84 -9.14 -8.19
CA ARG A 86 9.02 -9.73 -6.85
C ARG A 86 8.90 -11.26 -6.90
N LEU A 87 9.59 -11.95 -6.00
CA LEU A 87 9.52 -13.40 -5.93
C LEU A 87 8.08 -13.92 -5.69
N THR A 88 7.30 -13.22 -4.89
CA THR A 88 5.88 -13.55 -4.65
C THR A 88 5.04 -13.47 -5.91
N ASP A 89 5.27 -12.45 -6.75
CA ASP A 89 4.58 -12.26 -8.02
C ASP A 89 5.02 -13.34 -9.03
N ALA A 90 6.34 -13.61 -9.09
CA ALA A 90 6.88 -14.70 -9.93
C ALA A 90 6.31 -16.08 -9.54
N ALA A 91 6.19 -16.35 -8.23
CA ALA A 91 5.60 -17.58 -7.73
C ALA A 91 4.11 -17.69 -8.10
N TYR A 92 3.37 -16.57 -7.99
CA TYR A 92 1.95 -16.52 -8.37
C TYR A 92 1.75 -16.75 -9.87
N PHE A 93 2.54 -16.09 -10.73
CA PHE A 93 2.49 -16.32 -12.18
C PHE A 93 2.96 -17.72 -12.56
N GLY A 94 3.96 -18.26 -11.86
CA GLY A 94 4.41 -19.63 -12.02
C GLY A 94 3.30 -20.67 -11.77
N MET A 95 2.45 -20.45 -10.77
CA MET A 95 1.29 -21.30 -10.51
C MET A 95 0.26 -21.27 -11.64
N ILE A 96 -0.06 -20.07 -12.15
CA ILE A 96 -0.98 -19.93 -13.28
C ILE A 96 -0.36 -20.57 -14.53
N ALA A 97 0.93 -20.35 -14.77
CA ALA A 97 1.66 -20.96 -15.88
C ALA A 97 1.66 -22.49 -15.79
N PHE A 98 1.78 -23.06 -14.60
CA PHE A 98 1.72 -24.50 -14.38
C PHE A 98 0.36 -25.08 -14.77
N VAL A 99 -0.75 -24.52 -14.29
CA VAL A 99 -2.09 -25.00 -14.67
C VAL A 99 -2.35 -24.78 -16.17
N ALA A 100 -1.86 -23.68 -16.74
CA ALA A 100 -1.93 -23.46 -18.19
C ALA A 100 -1.13 -24.47 -18.96
N ALA A 101 0.04 -24.90 -18.47
CA ALA A 101 0.87 -25.93 -19.08
C ALA A 101 0.20 -27.31 -19.06
N GLU A 102 -0.41 -27.68 -17.93
CA GLU A 102 -1.19 -28.92 -17.81
C GLU A 102 -2.36 -28.93 -18.83
N PHE A 103 -3.07 -27.83 -18.96
CA PHE A 103 -4.11 -27.69 -19.98
C PHE A 103 -3.55 -27.79 -21.41
N MET A 104 -2.46 -27.09 -21.71
CA MET A 104 -1.83 -27.12 -23.03
C MET A 104 -1.39 -28.53 -23.39
N ALA A 105 -0.77 -29.23 -22.44
CA ALA A 105 -0.30 -30.61 -22.64
C ALA A 105 -1.47 -31.58 -22.87
N SER A 106 -2.52 -31.51 -22.04
CA SER A 106 -3.66 -32.42 -22.14
C SER A 106 -4.50 -32.17 -23.40
N ALA A 107 -4.88 -30.93 -23.64
CA ALA A 107 -5.69 -30.55 -24.80
C ALA A 107 -4.94 -30.76 -26.12
N GLY A 108 -3.67 -30.35 -26.19
CA GLY A 108 -2.88 -30.49 -27.40
C GLY A 108 -2.63 -31.96 -27.78
N TRP A 109 -2.36 -32.81 -26.78
CA TRP A 109 -2.19 -34.24 -27.02
C TRP A 109 -3.48 -34.90 -27.48
N GLN A 110 -4.63 -34.58 -26.86
CA GLN A 110 -5.93 -35.08 -27.29
C GLN A 110 -6.29 -34.68 -28.73
N ILE A 111 -6.05 -33.44 -29.12
CA ILE A 111 -6.28 -32.93 -30.48
C ILE A 111 -5.42 -33.71 -31.47
N LEU A 112 -4.14 -33.95 -31.15
CA LEU A 112 -3.25 -34.69 -32.03
C LEU A 112 -3.73 -36.15 -32.17
N CYS A 113 -4.03 -36.85 -31.09
CA CYS A 113 -4.49 -38.23 -31.11
C CYS A 113 -5.85 -38.37 -31.79
N TYR A 114 -6.79 -37.42 -31.58
CA TYR A 114 -8.08 -37.42 -32.25
C TYR A 114 -7.99 -37.35 -33.77
N THR A 115 -6.97 -36.67 -34.32
CA THR A 115 -6.77 -36.63 -35.77
C THR A 115 -6.41 -38.01 -36.36
N GLY A 116 -6.09 -39.01 -35.52
CA GLY A 116 -5.72 -40.38 -35.92
C GLY A 116 -4.44 -40.45 -36.75
N LYS A 117 -3.69 -39.36 -36.78
CA LYS A 117 -2.50 -39.24 -37.62
C LYS A 117 -1.19 -39.54 -36.85
N GLU A 118 -1.24 -39.63 -35.49
CA GLU A 118 -0.03 -39.87 -34.70
C GLU A 118 0.71 -41.13 -35.08
N ALA A 119 0.03 -42.19 -35.42
CA ALA A 119 0.61 -43.45 -35.84
C ALA A 119 1.30 -43.38 -37.22
N TRP A 120 0.93 -42.42 -38.05
CA TRP A 120 1.45 -42.24 -39.42
C TRP A 120 2.45 -41.10 -39.53
N MET A 121 2.55 -40.25 -38.50
CA MET A 121 3.44 -39.11 -38.49
C MET A 121 4.82 -39.50 -37.95
N SER A 122 5.88 -39.06 -38.63
CA SER A 122 7.23 -39.14 -38.08
C SER A 122 7.36 -38.26 -36.83
N TRP A 123 8.28 -38.60 -35.93
CA TRP A 123 8.49 -37.91 -34.66
C TRP A 123 8.63 -36.38 -34.79
N TRP A 124 9.31 -35.91 -35.86
CA TRP A 124 9.49 -34.48 -36.12
C TRP A 124 8.18 -33.79 -36.57
N GLN A 125 7.28 -34.50 -37.34
CA GLN A 125 5.96 -34.01 -37.75
C GLN A 125 5.05 -33.90 -36.56
N GLN A 126 5.07 -34.87 -35.63
CA GLN A 126 4.33 -34.78 -34.37
C GLN A 126 4.78 -33.57 -33.54
N GLY A 127 6.11 -33.36 -33.42
CA GLY A 127 6.70 -32.20 -32.74
C GLY A 127 6.23 -30.86 -33.34
N MET A 128 6.22 -30.74 -34.67
CA MET A 128 5.73 -29.54 -35.36
C MET A 128 4.24 -29.30 -35.16
N ALA A 129 3.42 -30.36 -35.23
CA ALA A 129 1.99 -30.27 -34.97
C ALA A 129 1.69 -29.83 -33.53
N ILE A 130 2.36 -30.40 -32.53
CA ILE A 130 2.23 -30.01 -31.12
C ILE A 130 2.68 -28.57 -30.90
N LEU A 131 3.78 -28.15 -31.49
CA LEU A 131 4.27 -26.78 -31.38
C LEU A 131 3.23 -25.77 -31.95
N LEU A 132 2.61 -26.11 -33.06
CA LEU A 132 1.57 -25.29 -33.67
C LEU A 132 0.32 -25.20 -32.75
N ILE A 133 -0.16 -26.34 -32.23
CA ILE A 133 -1.33 -26.38 -31.35
C ILE A 133 -1.04 -25.58 -30.07
N TYR A 134 0.10 -25.81 -29.43
CA TYR A 134 0.50 -25.06 -28.23
C TYR A 134 0.67 -23.58 -28.50
N GLY A 135 1.22 -23.22 -29.67
CA GLY A 135 1.34 -21.82 -30.08
C GLY A 135 -0.01 -21.12 -30.19
N VAL A 136 -1.01 -21.77 -30.78
CA VAL A 136 -2.38 -21.22 -30.86
C VAL A 136 -2.98 -21.05 -29.45
N ILE A 137 -2.87 -22.08 -28.60
CA ILE A 137 -3.40 -22.02 -27.24
C ILE A 137 -2.67 -20.92 -26.43
N ALA A 138 -1.34 -20.82 -26.54
CA ALA A 138 -0.55 -19.81 -25.85
C ALA A 138 -0.93 -18.38 -26.28
N VAL A 139 -1.17 -18.15 -27.57
CA VAL A 139 -1.62 -16.84 -28.09
C VAL A 139 -3.01 -16.47 -27.55
N ILE A 140 -3.92 -17.44 -27.48
CA ILE A 140 -5.25 -17.21 -26.90
C ILE A 140 -5.14 -16.85 -25.43
N LEU A 141 -4.41 -17.65 -24.63
CA LEU A 141 -4.19 -17.40 -23.21
C LEU A 141 -3.45 -16.07 -22.97
N TYR A 142 -2.45 -15.77 -23.78
CA TYR A 142 -1.75 -14.49 -23.71
C TYR A 142 -2.70 -13.30 -23.90
N LYS A 143 -3.55 -13.33 -24.94
CA LYS A 143 -4.53 -12.25 -25.17
C LYS A 143 -5.52 -12.08 -24.02
N ILE A 144 -6.00 -13.20 -23.45
CA ILE A 144 -6.95 -13.16 -22.32
C ILE A 144 -6.28 -12.61 -21.06
N LEU A 145 -5.10 -13.10 -20.70
CA LEU A 145 -4.40 -12.74 -19.48
C LEU A 145 -3.80 -11.33 -19.53
N HIS A 146 -3.22 -10.94 -20.67
CA HIS A 146 -2.52 -9.67 -20.83
C HIS A 146 -3.39 -8.43 -20.60
N VAL A 147 -4.72 -8.52 -20.87
CA VAL A 147 -5.65 -7.37 -20.70
C VAL A 147 -5.65 -6.80 -19.28
N HIS A 148 -5.46 -7.66 -18.28
CA HIS A 148 -5.54 -7.28 -16.87
C HIS A 148 -4.19 -7.21 -16.16
N LEU A 149 -3.09 -7.58 -16.85
CA LEU A 149 -1.77 -7.52 -16.26
C LEU A 149 -1.24 -6.08 -16.25
N PRO A 150 -0.66 -5.60 -15.13
CA PRO A 150 -0.02 -4.30 -15.07
C PRO A 150 1.22 -4.28 -15.98
N LYS A 151 1.45 -3.15 -16.64
CA LYS A 151 2.57 -3.00 -17.60
C LYS A 151 3.95 -3.15 -16.95
N ASP A 152 4.06 -2.84 -15.68
CA ASP A 152 5.27 -3.00 -14.87
C ASP A 152 5.50 -4.43 -14.37
N GLY A 153 4.49 -5.31 -14.49
CA GLY A 153 4.52 -6.68 -13.99
C GLY A 153 4.49 -6.82 -12.47
N GLN A 154 4.42 -5.72 -11.73
CA GLN A 154 4.38 -5.74 -10.26
C GLN A 154 2.93 -5.75 -9.79
N MET A 155 2.46 -6.91 -9.37
CA MET A 155 1.11 -7.09 -8.84
C MET A 155 1.00 -6.78 -7.35
N GLU A 156 2.14 -6.77 -6.65
CA GLU A 156 2.20 -6.62 -5.19
C GLU A 156 1.32 -7.62 -4.44
N ILE A 157 1.34 -8.86 -4.93
CA ILE A 157 0.54 -9.96 -4.37
C ILE A 157 0.81 -10.10 -2.87
N THR A 158 -0.24 -10.02 -2.07
CA THR A 158 -0.18 -10.22 -0.63
C THR A 158 -0.03 -11.71 -0.29
N ARG A 159 0.45 -12.02 0.91
CA ARG A 159 0.57 -13.42 1.36
C ARG A 159 -0.78 -14.16 1.30
N ARG A 160 -1.89 -13.49 1.61
CA ARG A 160 -3.23 -14.11 1.56
C ARG A 160 -3.65 -14.45 0.13
N GLU A 161 -3.44 -13.55 -0.81
CA GLU A 161 -3.73 -13.75 -2.23
C GLU A 161 -2.87 -14.87 -2.81
N TYR A 162 -1.58 -14.92 -2.44
CA TYR A 162 -0.68 -16.00 -2.81
C TYR A 162 -1.19 -17.37 -2.31
N PHE A 163 -1.52 -17.48 -1.02
CA PHE A 163 -1.99 -18.73 -0.46
C PHE A 163 -3.35 -19.17 -1.03
N SER A 164 -4.27 -18.24 -1.35
CA SER A 164 -5.53 -18.59 -2.02
C SER A 164 -5.29 -19.12 -3.44
N GLY A 165 -4.42 -18.48 -4.22
CA GLY A 165 -4.03 -18.97 -5.55
C GLY A 165 -3.33 -20.32 -5.50
N LEU A 166 -2.45 -20.53 -4.50
CA LEU A 166 -1.77 -21.82 -4.29
C LEU A 166 -2.78 -22.94 -3.96
N LEU A 167 -3.74 -22.68 -3.08
CA LEU A 167 -4.78 -23.63 -2.73
C LEU A 167 -5.62 -24.05 -3.95
N ILE A 168 -6.02 -23.07 -4.78
CA ILE A 168 -6.74 -23.31 -6.02
C ILE A 168 -5.90 -24.19 -6.95
N SER A 169 -4.62 -23.85 -7.15
CA SER A 169 -3.72 -24.60 -8.05
C SER A 169 -3.51 -26.06 -7.57
N ILE A 170 -3.33 -26.25 -6.25
CA ILE A 170 -3.20 -27.59 -5.66
C ILE A 170 -4.50 -28.39 -5.85
N ALA A 171 -5.67 -27.77 -5.63
CA ALA A 171 -6.96 -28.44 -5.80
C ALA A 171 -7.18 -28.86 -7.26
N VAL A 172 -6.89 -27.95 -8.22
CA VAL A 172 -6.99 -28.25 -9.65
C VAL A 172 -6.05 -29.38 -10.03
N PHE A 173 -4.78 -29.33 -9.61
CA PHE A 173 -3.81 -30.38 -9.89
C PHE A 173 -4.21 -31.73 -9.29
N ALA A 174 -4.68 -31.75 -8.04
CA ALA A 174 -5.11 -32.97 -7.37
C ALA A 174 -6.29 -33.64 -8.09
N VAL A 175 -7.31 -32.86 -8.48
CA VAL A 175 -8.48 -33.36 -9.18
C VAL A 175 -8.12 -33.78 -10.61
N SER A 176 -7.34 -32.99 -11.34
CA SER A 176 -6.90 -33.27 -12.71
C SER A 176 -6.08 -34.57 -12.80
N ASN A 177 -5.26 -34.87 -11.79
CA ASN A 177 -4.39 -36.03 -11.77
C ASN A 177 -4.92 -37.20 -10.92
N MET A 178 -6.14 -37.10 -10.37
CA MET A 178 -6.73 -38.17 -9.50
C MET A 178 -6.77 -39.52 -10.17
N SER A 179 -7.08 -39.56 -11.45
CA SER A 179 -7.18 -40.80 -12.22
C SER A 179 -5.83 -41.48 -12.43
N TYR A 180 -4.71 -40.77 -12.36
CA TYR A 180 -3.36 -41.36 -12.44
C TYR A 180 -2.89 -41.93 -11.09
N VAL A 181 -3.41 -41.38 -9.99
CA VAL A 181 -2.97 -41.75 -8.64
C VAL A 181 -3.72 -43.01 -8.16
N ASN A 182 -5.03 -43.15 -8.49
CA ASN A 182 -5.83 -44.26 -8.02
C ASN A 182 -6.95 -44.59 -9.00
N VAL A 183 -6.85 -45.77 -9.66
CA VAL A 183 -7.79 -46.24 -10.69
C VAL A 183 -9.15 -46.68 -10.13
N ASN A 184 -9.27 -46.89 -8.81
CA ASN A 184 -10.47 -47.47 -8.18
C ASN A 184 -11.25 -46.45 -7.32
N THR A 185 -11.36 -45.21 -7.74
CA THR A 185 -12.20 -44.22 -7.06
C THR A 185 -13.52 -43.99 -7.81
N PRO A 186 -14.59 -43.55 -7.14
CA PRO A 186 -15.86 -43.22 -7.80
C PRO A 186 -15.74 -42.11 -8.87
N PHE A 187 -14.63 -41.34 -8.84
CA PHE A 187 -14.40 -40.18 -9.70
C PHE A 187 -13.39 -40.46 -10.83
N THR A 188 -12.89 -41.69 -10.94
CA THR A 188 -11.93 -42.05 -12.01
C THR A 188 -12.67 -42.57 -13.23
N GLY A 189 -12.27 -42.12 -14.42
CA GLY A 189 -12.73 -42.67 -15.70
C GLY A 189 -12.27 -44.12 -15.87
N ARG A 190 -13.08 -44.91 -16.52
CA ARG A 190 -12.77 -46.33 -16.82
C ARG A 190 -11.91 -46.47 -18.08
N TYR A 191 -11.99 -45.52 -18.98
CA TYR A 191 -11.31 -45.52 -20.27
C TYR A 191 -10.28 -44.40 -20.33
N SER A 192 -9.18 -44.60 -21.02
CA SER A 192 -8.09 -43.64 -21.10
C SER A 192 -8.51 -42.30 -21.72
N PHE A 193 -9.46 -42.29 -22.68
CA PHE A 193 -9.98 -41.06 -23.25
C PHE A 193 -10.87 -40.28 -22.29
N GLU A 194 -11.61 -40.95 -21.38
CA GLU A 194 -12.38 -40.28 -20.32
C GLU A 194 -11.46 -39.58 -19.35
N ILE A 195 -10.34 -40.21 -18.98
CA ILE A 195 -9.31 -39.62 -18.12
C ILE A 195 -8.75 -38.36 -18.76
N GLY A 196 -8.42 -38.40 -20.06
CA GLY A 196 -7.97 -37.23 -20.79
C GLY A 196 -9.00 -36.09 -20.80
N ASN A 197 -10.26 -36.41 -21.09
CA ASN A 197 -11.36 -35.45 -21.11
C ASN A 197 -11.59 -34.78 -19.73
N ILE A 198 -11.63 -35.56 -18.65
CA ILE A 198 -11.78 -35.05 -17.28
C ILE A 198 -10.64 -34.11 -16.97
N ARG A 199 -9.40 -34.51 -17.27
CA ARG A 199 -8.21 -33.66 -17.05
C ARG A 199 -8.33 -32.35 -17.78
N THR A 200 -8.62 -32.36 -19.08
CA THR A 200 -8.72 -31.13 -19.88
C THR A 200 -9.83 -30.21 -19.39
N ILE A 201 -11.00 -30.73 -19.02
CA ILE A 201 -12.12 -29.93 -18.49
C ILE A 201 -11.75 -29.30 -17.14
N VAL A 202 -11.13 -30.10 -16.24
CA VAL A 202 -10.69 -29.59 -14.92
C VAL A 202 -9.64 -28.50 -15.07
N ASP A 203 -8.68 -28.67 -15.99
CA ASP A 203 -7.62 -27.71 -16.22
C ASP A 203 -8.18 -26.39 -16.81
N VAL A 204 -9.15 -26.46 -17.75
CA VAL A 204 -9.87 -25.27 -18.26
C VAL A 204 -10.61 -24.54 -17.15
N ALA A 205 -11.35 -25.29 -16.31
CA ALA A 205 -12.05 -24.73 -15.17
C ALA A 205 -11.06 -24.09 -14.18
N GLY A 206 -9.92 -24.74 -13.93
CA GLY A 206 -8.82 -24.23 -13.12
C GLY A 206 -8.26 -22.91 -13.64
N ILE A 207 -8.00 -22.82 -14.94
CA ILE A 207 -7.54 -21.57 -15.59
C ILE A 207 -8.60 -20.47 -15.43
N ALA A 208 -9.89 -20.78 -15.63
CA ALA A 208 -10.96 -19.80 -15.48
C ALA A 208 -11.06 -19.27 -14.03
N ILE A 209 -10.93 -20.14 -13.03
CA ILE A 209 -10.94 -19.76 -11.61
C ILE A 209 -9.70 -18.91 -11.27
N LEU A 210 -8.51 -19.32 -11.71
CA LEU A 210 -7.27 -18.56 -11.49
C LEU A 210 -7.29 -17.21 -12.21
N TYR A 211 -7.90 -17.15 -13.39
CA TYR A 211 -8.12 -15.89 -14.12
C TYR A 211 -9.06 -14.96 -13.35
N ALA A 212 -10.19 -15.48 -12.85
CA ALA A 212 -11.09 -14.70 -12.01
C ALA A 212 -10.40 -14.19 -10.74
N HIS A 213 -9.58 -15.04 -10.10
CA HIS A 213 -8.77 -14.67 -8.94
C HIS A 213 -7.73 -13.57 -9.30
N LEU A 214 -7.08 -13.67 -10.45
CA LEU A 214 -6.17 -12.65 -10.96
C LEU A 214 -6.88 -11.30 -11.13
N ILE A 215 -8.06 -11.28 -11.79
CA ILE A 215 -8.87 -10.06 -11.95
C ILE A 215 -9.23 -9.46 -10.59
N GLN A 216 -9.62 -10.29 -9.62
CA GLN A 216 -9.94 -9.83 -8.27
C GLN A 216 -8.73 -9.19 -7.59
N CYS A 217 -7.53 -9.76 -7.70
CA CYS A 217 -6.30 -9.17 -7.17
C CYS A 217 -6.00 -7.82 -7.82
N CYS A 218 -6.14 -7.70 -9.16
CA CYS A 218 -5.98 -6.44 -9.88
C CYS A 218 -7.00 -5.39 -9.42
N ALA A 219 -8.27 -5.75 -9.28
CA ALA A 219 -9.33 -4.85 -8.83
C ALA A 219 -9.09 -4.34 -7.41
N LEU A 220 -8.63 -5.21 -6.51
CA LEU A 220 -8.27 -4.82 -5.14
C LEU A 220 -7.09 -3.85 -5.09
N ARG A 221 -6.10 -4.02 -5.97
CA ARG A 221 -4.98 -3.08 -6.10
C ARG A 221 -5.45 -1.70 -6.54
N VAL A 222 -6.20 -1.63 -7.65
CA VAL A 222 -6.75 -0.37 -8.18
C VAL A 222 -7.61 0.33 -7.12
N ARG A 223 -8.41 -0.43 -6.37
CA ARG A 223 -9.22 0.13 -5.28
C ARG A 223 -8.36 0.75 -4.18
N LYS A 224 -7.29 0.09 -3.75
CA LYS A 224 -6.36 0.64 -2.74
C LYS A 224 -5.67 1.92 -3.23
N GLU A 225 -5.24 1.96 -4.50
CA GLU A 225 -4.65 3.15 -5.10
C GLU A 225 -5.66 4.31 -5.14
N LEU A 226 -6.92 4.02 -5.52
CA LEU A 226 -7.99 5.02 -5.53
C LEU A 226 -8.30 5.56 -4.13
N GLU A 227 -8.40 4.69 -3.12
CA GLU A 227 -8.61 5.07 -1.72
C GLU A 227 -7.46 5.96 -1.21
N ALA A 228 -6.21 5.66 -1.57
CA ALA A 228 -5.06 6.50 -1.23
C ALA A 228 -5.15 7.90 -1.84
N VAL A 229 -5.50 8.00 -3.13
CA VAL A 229 -5.70 9.30 -3.81
C VAL A 229 -6.86 10.08 -3.19
N GLN A 230 -7.99 9.43 -2.88
CA GLN A 230 -9.12 10.07 -2.21
C GLN A 230 -8.74 10.64 -0.85
N ASN A 231 -7.96 9.91 -0.05
CA ASN A 231 -7.49 10.39 1.24
C ASN A 231 -6.60 11.64 1.11
N VAL A 232 -5.71 11.68 0.10
CA VAL A 232 -4.89 12.87 -0.18
C VAL A 232 -5.75 14.07 -0.56
N LEU A 233 -6.74 13.87 -1.44
CA LEU A 233 -7.66 14.94 -1.86
C LEU A 233 -8.49 15.47 -0.69
N GLN A 234 -9.01 14.59 0.18
CA GLN A 234 -9.75 15.01 1.37
C GLN A 234 -8.89 15.85 2.32
N ASN A 235 -7.64 15.45 2.54
CA ASN A 235 -6.71 16.21 3.37
C ASN A 235 -6.40 17.59 2.77
N GLN A 236 -6.18 17.67 1.45
CA GLN A 236 -5.97 18.95 0.77
C GLN A 236 -7.20 19.85 0.85
N TYR A 237 -8.40 19.28 0.69
CA TYR A 237 -9.65 20.04 0.82
C TYR A 237 -9.85 20.58 2.25
N ALA A 238 -9.55 19.77 3.27
CA ALA A 238 -9.62 20.21 4.67
C ALA A 238 -8.66 21.37 4.95
N GLN A 239 -7.42 21.29 4.45
CA GLN A 239 -6.44 22.37 4.54
C GLN A 239 -6.89 23.64 3.81
N TYR A 240 -7.43 23.49 2.59
CA TYR A 240 -7.99 24.63 1.85
C TYR A 240 -9.12 25.31 2.60
N LYS A 241 -10.07 24.54 3.17
CA LYS A 241 -11.18 25.07 3.95
C LYS A 241 -10.69 25.83 5.18
N GLN A 242 -9.74 25.29 5.91
CA GLN A 242 -9.11 25.93 7.07
C GLN A 242 -8.43 27.25 6.70
N SER A 243 -7.68 27.27 5.59
CA SER A 243 -7.03 28.47 5.07
C SER A 243 -8.07 29.53 4.69
N LYS A 244 -9.17 29.12 4.01
CA LYS A 244 -10.24 30.03 3.63
C LYS A 244 -10.91 30.64 4.86
N GLU A 245 -11.24 29.85 5.87
CA GLU A 245 -11.85 30.33 7.14
C GLU A 245 -10.92 31.33 7.85
N SER A 246 -9.60 31.10 7.82
CA SER A 246 -8.60 32.01 8.38
C SER A 246 -8.56 33.34 7.61
N ILE A 247 -8.62 33.31 6.28
CA ILE A 247 -8.67 34.51 5.44
C ILE A 247 -9.95 35.32 5.70
N GLU A 248 -11.11 34.65 5.81
CA GLU A 248 -12.38 35.28 6.11
C GLU A 248 -12.34 35.97 7.50
N LEU A 249 -11.74 35.33 8.49
CA LEU A 249 -11.55 35.93 9.82
C LEU A 249 -10.66 37.18 9.77
N ILE A 250 -9.58 37.13 9.00
CA ILE A 250 -8.67 38.29 8.80
C ILE A 250 -9.41 39.43 8.11
N ASN A 251 -10.21 39.14 7.07
CA ASN A 251 -11.00 40.15 6.37
C ASN A 251 -12.07 40.78 7.27
N TYR A 252 -12.72 39.98 8.11
CA TYR A 252 -13.69 40.48 9.10
C TYR A 252 -13.01 41.45 10.09
N LYS A 253 -11.84 41.04 10.62
CA LYS A 253 -11.05 41.87 11.53
C LYS A 253 -10.56 43.18 10.88
N TYR A 254 -10.12 43.11 9.61
CA TYR A 254 -9.74 44.28 8.85
C TYR A 254 -10.90 45.26 8.66
N HIS A 255 -12.10 44.76 8.35
CA HIS A 255 -13.30 45.58 8.20
C HIS A 255 -13.70 46.25 9.51
N ASP A 256 -13.63 45.50 10.62
CA ASP A 256 -13.94 46.05 11.97
C ASP A 256 -12.95 47.17 12.36
N LEU A 257 -11.63 46.94 12.14
CA LEU A 257 -10.62 47.95 12.38
C LEU A 257 -10.83 49.23 11.52
N LYS A 258 -11.19 49.07 10.25
CA LYS A 258 -11.50 50.18 9.35
C LYS A 258 -12.67 51.00 9.85
N HIS A 259 -13.72 50.30 10.40
CA HIS A 259 -14.90 50.97 10.97
C HIS A 259 -14.57 51.75 12.25
N GLN A 260 -13.75 51.18 13.13
CA GLN A 260 -13.25 51.81 14.33
C GLN A 260 -12.44 53.08 14.03
N ILE A 261 -11.55 53.03 13.02
CA ILE A 261 -10.78 54.21 12.56
C ILE A 261 -11.73 55.29 11.98
N ALA A 262 -12.78 54.89 11.26
CA ALA A 262 -13.72 55.87 10.69
C ALA A 262 -14.53 56.58 11.78
N VAL A 263 -14.93 55.89 12.84
CA VAL A 263 -15.60 56.48 14.01
C VAL A 263 -14.69 57.43 14.74
N LEU A 264 -13.44 57.08 14.96
CA LEU A 264 -12.41 57.94 15.55
C LEU A 264 -12.18 59.24 14.76
N ARG A 265 -12.22 59.16 13.41
CA ARG A 265 -12.04 60.35 12.55
C ARG A 265 -13.27 61.31 12.59
N SER A 266 -14.48 60.78 12.90
CA SER A 266 -15.71 61.56 12.94
C SER A 266 -16.00 62.16 14.31
N GLU A 267 -15.31 61.68 15.38
CA GLU A 267 -15.51 62.19 16.74
C GLU A 267 -14.78 63.52 16.93
N THR A 268 -15.53 64.58 17.27
CA THR A 268 -15.03 65.93 17.46
C THR A 268 -14.76 66.27 18.91
N ASP A 269 -15.27 65.48 19.86
CA ASP A 269 -15.06 65.64 21.29
C ASP A 269 -13.72 65.03 21.70
N SER A 270 -12.78 65.84 22.15
CA SER A 270 -11.41 65.44 22.52
C SER A 270 -11.40 64.41 23.65
N GLY A 271 -12.28 64.49 24.62
CA GLY A 271 -12.36 63.53 25.74
C GLY A 271 -12.86 62.16 25.34
N LYS A 272 -13.93 62.11 24.53
CA LYS A 272 -14.45 60.83 23.99
C LYS A 272 -13.52 60.16 23.00
N ARG A 273 -12.74 60.99 22.26
CA ARG A 273 -11.72 60.46 21.31
C ARG A 273 -10.60 59.80 22.06
N GLU A 274 -10.15 60.35 23.17
CA GLU A 274 -9.10 59.80 24.02
C GLU A 274 -9.58 58.50 24.72
N GLU A 275 -10.78 58.49 25.27
CA GLU A 275 -11.40 57.26 25.84
C GLU A 275 -11.54 56.14 24.82
N PHE A 276 -11.87 56.47 23.56
CA PHE A 276 -12.00 55.51 22.50
C PHE A 276 -10.65 54.99 22.02
N LEU A 277 -9.62 55.85 22.01
CA LEU A 277 -8.22 55.47 21.72
C LEU A 277 -7.65 54.58 22.81
N ASP A 278 -7.90 54.91 24.08
CA ASP A 278 -7.46 54.10 25.22
C ASP A 278 -8.12 52.71 25.19
N LYS A 279 -9.41 52.63 24.83
CA LYS A 279 -10.13 51.35 24.67
C LYS A 279 -9.57 50.54 23.49
N MET A 280 -9.28 51.19 22.36
CA MET A 280 -8.64 50.58 21.22
C MET A 280 -7.23 50.12 21.56
N GLU A 281 -6.45 50.93 22.29
CA GLU A 281 -5.10 50.56 22.72
C GLU A 281 -5.13 49.42 23.74
N ALA A 282 -6.12 49.38 24.63
CA ALA A 282 -6.36 48.26 25.54
C ALA A 282 -6.72 46.95 24.80
N ASP A 283 -7.59 47.07 23.78
CA ASP A 283 -7.95 45.92 22.94
C ASP A 283 -6.75 45.46 22.07
N ILE A 284 -5.95 46.40 21.53
CA ILE A 284 -4.72 46.09 20.80
C ILE A 284 -3.68 45.49 21.75
N LYS A 285 -3.48 46.07 22.94
CA LYS A 285 -2.57 45.52 23.96
C LYS A 285 -2.98 44.13 24.41
N LYS A 286 -4.29 43.87 24.52
CA LYS A 286 -4.83 42.51 24.80
C LYS A 286 -4.51 41.51 23.69
N TYR A 287 -4.41 41.99 22.45
CA TYR A 287 -3.95 41.19 21.30
C TYR A 287 -2.41 41.15 21.17
N GLU A 288 -1.70 42.26 21.48
CA GLU A 288 -0.24 42.36 21.41
C GLU A 288 0.50 41.69 22.58
N SER A 289 -0.14 41.58 23.75
CA SER A 289 0.46 40.91 24.92
C SER A 289 0.55 39.42 24.84
N GLN A 290 -0.04 38.83 23.81
CA GLN A 290 -0.09 37.38 23.62
C GLN A 290 0.87 36.98 22.50
N ASN A 291 2.07 36.54 22.90
CA ASN A 291 2.99 35.76 22.10
C ASN A 291 3.76 36.49 20.98
N LYS A 292 4.66 37.41 21.34
CA LYS A 292 5.72 37.84 20.42
C LYS A 292 6.89 36.86 20.50
N THR A 293 6.82 35.75 19.76
CA THR A 293 7.88 34.75 19.72
C THR A 293 9.01 35.11 18.75
N GLY A 294 8.78 36.06 17.85
CA GLY A 294 9.69 36.42 16.76
C GLY A 294 9.37 35.73 15.43
N ASN A 295 8.43 34.79 15.40
CA ASN A 295 7.97 34.15 14.16
C ASN A 295 6.47 34.43 13.95
N LYS A 296 6.13 35.14 12.87
CA LYS A 296 4.77 35.64 12.60
C LYS A 296 3.74 34.47 12.47
N VAL A 297 4.16 33.34 11.95
CA VAL A 297 3.29 32.16 11.76
C VAL A 297 2.96 31.55 13.11
N LEU A 298 3.97 31.34 13.93
CA LEU A 298 3.81 30.83 15.28
C LEU A 298 2.95 31.76 16.14
N ASP A 299 3.21 33.07 16.06
CA ASP A 299 2.45 34.09 16.78
C ASP A 299 0.95 34.02 16.45
N THR A 300 0.61 33.84 15.16
CA THR A 300 -0.78 33.71 14.70
C THR A 300 -1.42 32.45 15.27
N VAL A 301 -0.75 31.30 15.19
CA VAL A 301 -1.28 30.03 15.71
C VAL A 301 -1.48 30.08 17.22
N LEU A 302 -0.46 30.53 17.95
CA LEU A 302 -0.51 30.63 19.42
C LEU A 302 -1.58 31.62 19.89
N THR A 303 -1.69 32.78 19.25
CA THR A 303 -2.71 33.78 19.60
C THR A 303 -4.13 33.21 19.42
N THR A 304 -4.39 32.55 18.29
CA THR A 304 -5.70 31.96 18.01
C THR A 304 -6.06 30.90 19.06
N LYS A 305 -5.11 30.00 19.39
CA LYS A 305 -5.33 28.93 20.37
C LYS A 305 -5.43 29.47 21.81
N SER A 306 -4.64 30.47 22.17
CA SER A 306 -4.69 31.15 23.48
C SER A 306 -6.05 31.81 23.71
N LEU A 307 -6.59 32.51 22.71
CA LEU A 307 -7.93 33.11 22.78
C LEU A 307 -9.03 32.05 22.98
N TYR A 308 -8.91 30.93 22.28
CA TYR A 308 -9.84 29.80 22.45
C TYR A 308 -9.74 29.19 23.84
N CYS A 309 -8.52 29.02 24.38
CA CYS A 309 -8.27 28.54 25.72
C CYS A 309 -8.89 29.48 26.77
N ALA A 310 -8.67 30.78 26.66
CA ALA A 310 -9.22 31.78 27.57
C ALA A 310 -10.78 31.75 27.60
N LYS A 311 -11.42 31.60 26.43
CA LYS A 311 -12.88 31.46 26.32
C LYS A 311 -13.42 30.22 27.03
N ASN A 312 -12.61 29.15 27.12
CA ASN A 312 -13.01 27.87 27.71
C ASN A 312 -12.44 27.64 29.12
N ASN A 313 -11.91 28.68 29.78
CA ASN A 313 -11.28 28.64 31.10
C ASN A 313 -10.13 27.58 31.15
N ILE A 314 -9.27 27.59 30.13
CA ILE A 314 -8.04 26.81 30.08
C ILE A 314 -6.87 27.78 30.29
N THR A 315 -6.07 27.55 31.32
CA THR A 315 -4.86 28.34 31.55
C THR A 315 -3.79 27.93 30.54
N PHE A 316 -3.44 28.86 29.64
CA PHE A 316 -2.46 28.61 28.59
C PHE A 316 -1.19 29.43 28.86
N THR A 317 -0.05 28.75 28.95
CA THR A 317 1.27 29.38 29.14
C THR A 317 2.18 28.99 27.96
N CYS A 318 2.87 29.99 27.42
CA CYS A 318 3.79 29.78 26.32
C CYS A 318 5.13 30.49 26.57
N VAL A 319 6.24 29.77 26.46
CA VAL A 319 7.61 30.29 26.46
C VAL A 319 8.30 29.83 25.19
N ALA A 320 8.30 30.63 24.15
CA ALA A 320 8.77 30.24 22.84
C ALA A 320 9.71 31.26 22.22
N ASP A 321 10.85 30.80 21.72
CA ASP A 321 11.70 31.53 20.81
C ASP A 321 11.37 31.08 19.38
N GLY A 322 10.50 31.85 18.71
CA GLY A 322 10.00 31.55 17.39
C GLY A 322 11.03 31.73 16.28
N ALA A 323 12.07 32.52 16.49
CA ALA A 323 13.15 32.70 15.52
C ALA A 323 13.89 31.38 15.23
N LEU A 324 13.85 30.43 16.19
CA LEU A 324 14.40 29.08 16.03
C LEU A 324 13.66 28.24 14.98
N LEU A 325 12.48 28.68 14.53
CA LEU A 325 11.64 27.96 13.55
C LEU A 325 11.78 28.53 12.12
N ASP A 326 12.61 29.52 11.88
CA ASP A 326 12.69 30.20 10.58
C ASP A 326 13.17 29.29 9.43
N PHE A 327 13.82 28.19 9.75
CA PHE A 327 14.20 27.17 8.76
C PHE A 327 13.06 26.22 8.36
N MET A 328 11.93 26.25 9.07
CA MET A 328 10.80 25.38 8.83
C MET A 328 9.78 26.00 7.86
N ASP A 329 9.16 25.16 7.05
CA ASP A 329 8.05 25.58 6.19
C ASP A 329 6.86 26.05 7.03
N VAL A 330 6.15 27.09 6.55
CA VAL A 330 4.97 27.68 7.20
C VAL A 330 3.90 26.62 7.50
N MET A 331 3.65 25.73 6.54
CA MET A 331 2.64 24.66 6.68
C MET A 331 3.06 23.62 7.70
N ASP A 332 4.35 23.35 7.83
CA ASP A 332 4.89 22.40 8.78
C ASP A 332 4.81 22.94 10.21
N ILE A 333 5.06 24.23 10.42
CA ILE A 333 4.82 24.92 11.70
C ILE A 333 3.34 24.84 12.08
N CYS A 334 2.45 25.21 11.15
CA CYS A 334 1.00 25.12 11.36
C CYS A 334 0.55 23.68 11.69
N SER A 335 1.09 22.69 11.00
CA SER A 335 0.76 21.28 11.21
C SER A 335 1.19 20.78 12.59
N ILE A 336 2.42 21.07 13.02
CA ILE A 336 2.93 20.61 14.32
C ILE A 336 2.18 21.28 15.45
N PHE A 337 2.17 22.63 15.48
CA PHE A 337 1.57 23.38 16.57
C PHE A 337 0.04 23.26 16.58
N GLY A 338 -0.62 23.26 15.41
CA GLY A 338 -2.04 23.07 15.28
C GLY A 338 -2.50 21.72 15.87
N ASN A 339 -1.92 20.63 15.39
CA ASN A 339 -2.30 19.29 15.85
C ASN A 339 -1.95 19.04 17.33
N ALA A 340 -0.78 19.53 17.81
CA ALA A 340 -0.40 19.37 19.21
C ALA A 340 -1.34 20.12 20.15
N LEU A 341 -1.65 21.39 19.82
CA LEU A 341 -2.53 22.21 20.63
C LEU A 341 -3.99 21.77 20.57
N ASP A 342 -4.47 21.31 19.41
CA ASP A 342 -5.83 20.78 19.31
C ASP A 342 -6.00 19.52 20.17
N ASN A 343 -5.01 18.63 20.19
CA ASN A 343 -5.01 17.46 21.05
C ASN A 343 -5.02 17.85 22.55
N ALA A 344 -4.19 18.84 22.93
CA ALA A 344 -4.16 19.33 24.30
C ALA A 344 -5.48 19.97 24.71
N ILE A 345 -6.04 20.87 23.91
CA ILE A 345 -7.32 21.55 24.16
C ILE A 345 -8.47 20.54 24.27
N GLU A 346 -8.53 19.57 23.37
CA GLU A 346 -9.56 18.52 23.43
C GLU A 346 -9.48 17.68 24.72
N CYS A 347 -8.27 17.45 25.22
CA CYS A 347 -8.07 16.76 26.49
C CYS A 347 -8.58 17.62 27.67
N GLU A 348 -8.17 18.88 27.71
CA GLU A 348 -8.54 19.83 28.77
C GLU A 348 -10.06 20.09 28.84
N LEU A 349 -10.76 20.13 27.71
CA LEU A 349 -12.20 20.31 27.66
C LEU A 349 -12.98 19.18 28.34
N LYS A 350 -12.38 18.00 28.49
CA LYS A 350 -12.99 16.85 29.18
C LYS A 350 -12.84 16.91 30.68
N ILE A 351 -11.95 17.75 31.20
CA ILE A 351 -11.69 17.89 32.63
C ILE A 351 -12.84 18.73 33.24
N PRO A 352 -13.58 18.21 34.25
CA PRO A 352 -14.69 18.96 34.86
C PRO A 352 -14.22 20.18 35.67
N ASP A 353 -13.09 20.02 36.36
CA ASP A 353 -12.49 21.05 37.20
C ASP A 353 -11.69 22.04 36.34
N LYS A 354 -12.22 23.26 36.24
CA LYS A 354 -11.65 24.32 35.40
C LYS A 354 -10.30 24.83 35.90
N GLU A 355 -9.99 24.72 37.20
CA GLU A 355 -8.70 25.15 37.75
C GLU A 355 -7.57 24.22 37.38
N LYS A 356 -7.87 22.96 37.06
CA LYS A 356 -6.90 21.97 36.60
C LYS A 356 -6.63 21.98 35.11
N ARG A 357 -7.32 22.82 34.33
CA ARG A 357 -7.14 22.94 32.89
C ARG A 357 -5.89 23.76 32.58
N LEU A 358 -4.81 23.07 32.26
CA LEU A 358 -3.49 23.68 32.13
C LEU A 358 -2.77 23.17 30.86
N ILE A 359 -2.34 24.11 30.01
CA ILE A 359 -1.52 23.81 28.83
C ILE A 359 -0.25 24.65 28.90
N HIS A 360 0.89 23.99 28.78
CA HIS A 360 2.21 24.62 28.69
C HIS A 360 2.87 24.32 27.35
N VAL A 361 3.37 25.36 26.67
CA VAL A 361 4.10 25.23 25.42
C VAL A 361 5.48 25.84 25.58
N SER A 362 6.53 25.14 25.17
CA SER A 362 7.86 25.71 25.12
C SER A 362 8.59 25.39 23.83
N VAL A 363 9.33 26.38 23.33
CA VAL A 363 10.23 26.26 22.17
C VAL A 363 11.59 26.78 22.59
N SER A 364 12.60 25.92 22.58
CA SER A 364 13.94 26.28 23.02
C SER A 364 15.01 25.52 22.24
N LYS A 365 16.22 26.10 22.21
CA LYS A 365 17.40 25.43 21.67
C LYS A 365 18.12 24.67 22.78
N GLN A 366 18.35 23.40 22.59
CA GLN A 366 19.19 22.57 23.46
C GLN A 366 20.38 22.02 22.67
N LYS A 367 21.57 22.62 22.87
CA LYS A 367 22.77 22.30 22.09
C LYS A 367 22.47 22.45 20.58
N ASN A 368 22.59 21.38 19.81
CA ASN A 368 22.35 21.36 18.37
C ASN A 368 20.95 20.89 18.01
N PHE A 369 20.00 20.94 18.95
CA PHE A 369 18.62 20.52 18.73
C PHE A 369 17.65 21.65 19.09
N LEU A 370 16.63 21.79 18.27
CA LEU A 370 15.40 22.49 18.59
C LEU A 370 14.50 21.57 19.39
N LEU A 371 14.12 21.98 20.59
CA LEU A 371 13.16 21.28 21.43
C LEU A 371 11.82 22.01 21.40
N LEU A 372 10.78 21.34 20.90
CA LEU A 372 9.38 21.76 21.04
C LEU A 372 8.74 20.87 22.09
N ARG A 373 8.07 21.46 23.05
CA ARG A 373 7.44 20.72 24.15
C ARG A 373 6.02 21.21 24.37
N PHE A 374 5.08 20.29 24.44
CA PHE A 374 3.66 20.55 24.68
C PHE A 374 3.23 19.69 25.86
N GLU A 375 2.82 20.34 26.93
CA GLU A 375 2.40 19.68 28.18
C GLU A 375 0.96 20.07 28.48
N ASN A 376 0.14 19.07 28.80
CA ASN A 376 -1.20 19.30 29.28
C ASN A 376 -1.57 18.33 30.40
N TYR A 377 -2.45 18.77 31.31
CA TYR A 377 -2.95 17.94 32.37
C TYR A 377 -4.00 16.95 31.83
N TYR A 378 -4.12 15.75 32.42
CA TYR A 378 -5.19 14.81 32.10
C TYR A 378 -5.66 14.09 33.38
N ASP A 379 -6.99 13.79 33.44
CA ASP A 379 -7.64 13.19 34.61
C ASP A 379 -8.30 11.83 34.27
N THR A 380 -8.05 11.27 33.07
CA THR A 380 -8.62 10.02 32.59
C THR A 380 -7.56 8.98 32.33
N GLU A 381 -7.86 7.69 32.60
CA GLU A 381 -6.94 6.62 32.25
C GLU A 381 -6.62 6.61 30.75
N LEU A 382 -5.34 6.69 30.44
CA LEU A 382 -4.82 6.60 29.09
C LEU A 382 -4.67 5.13 28.69
N ASN A 383 -5.41 4.67 27.70
CA ASN A 383 -5.28 3.31 27.19
C ASN A 383 -4.02 3.18 26.32
N TYR A 384 -3.08 2.35 26.79
CA TYR A 384 -1.83 2.04 26.11
C TYR A 384 -1.85 0.59 25.62
N GLN A 385 -1.81 0.34 24.30
CA GLN A 385 -1.69 -1.00 23.74
C GLN A 385 -0.67 -1.02 22.58
N GLY A 386 0.24 -1.97 22.61
CA GLY A 386 1.16 -2.24 21.50
C GLY A 386 2.15 -1.12 21.16
N GLY A 387 2.58 -0.30 22.14
CA GLY A 387 3.55 0.79 21.90
C GLY A 387 2.94 2.09 21.36
N ALA A 388 1.60 2.21 21.29
CA ALA A 388 0.91 3.42 20.85
C ALA A 388 -0.26 3.77 21.79
N PHE A 389 -0.49 5.07 21.99
CA PHE A 389 -1.67 5.56 22.69
C PHE A 389 -2.91 5.36 21.82
N ILE A 390 -3.92 4.67 22.36
CA ILE A 390 -5.21 4.46 21.69
C ILE A 390 -6.13 5.63 22.03
N THR A 391 -6.72 6.24 21.01
CA THR A 391 -7.69 7.31 21.19
C THR A 391 -8.96 6.79 21.86
N THR A 392 -9.47 7.49 22.86
CA THR A 392 -10.73 7.18 23.57
C THR A 392 -12.01 7.55 22.79
N LYS A 393 -11.90 7.95 21.54
CA LYS A 393 -13.05 8.39 20.71
C LYS A 393 -13.76 7.20 20.05
N ARG A 394 -15.12 7.22 20.06
CA ARG A 394 -16.00 6.18 19.50
C ARG A 394 -15.88 5.98 17.97
N ASP A 395 -15.47 7.00 17.22
CA ASP A 395 -15.25 6.91 15.76
C ASP A 395 -13.81 6.57 15.43
N LYS A 396 -13.54 5.28 15.27
CA LYS A 396 -12.21 4.71 14.96
C LYS A 396 -11.68 5.08 13.55
N GLU A 397 -12.54 5.54 12.64
CA GLU A 397 -12.15 5.80 11.24
C GLU A 397 -11.56 7.20 10.99
N PHE A 398 -11.79 8.19 11.86
CA PHE A 398 -11.36 9.58 11.62
C PHE A 398 -10.38 10.16 12.64
N HIS A 399 -9.92 9.42 13.67
CA HIS A 399 -9.09 9.96 14.74
C HIS A 399 -7.83 9.11 15.00
N GLY A 400 -6.72 9.78 15.19
CA GLY A 400 -5.36 9.25 15.31
C GLY A 400 -4.40 9.87 14.29
N TYR A 401 -4.91 10.76 13.44
CA TYR A 401 -4.10 11.41 12.40
C TYR A 401 -3.22 12.53 12.94
N GLY A 402 -3.60 13.21 14.03
CA GLY A 402 -2.84 14.34 14.57
C GLY A 402 -1.40 13.95 14.96
N LEU A 403 -1.22 12.92 15.76
CA LEU A 403 0.13 12.44 16.14
C LEU A 403 0.89 11.80 14.97
N LYS A 404 0.17 11.17 14.02
CA LYS A 404 0.79 10.65 12.79
C LYS A 404 1.26 11.79 11.91
N SER A 405 0.46 12.87 11.77
CA SER A 405 0.82 14.08 11.04
C SER A 405 2.04 14.74 11.65
N ILE A 406 2.07 14.91 12.98
CA ILE A 406 3.24 15.46 13.69
C ILE A 406 4.48 14.61 13.39
N ARG A 407 4.41 13.28 13.54
CA ARG A 407 5.55 12.39 13.26
C ARG A 407 6.01 12.47 11.81
N TYR A 408 5.07 12.51 10.87
CA TYR A 408 5.39 12.63 9.44
C TYR A 408 6.13 13.95 9.17
N THR A 409 5.61 15.06 9.69
CA THR A 409 6.23 16.39 9.51
C THR A 409 7.60 16.47 10.17
N VAL A 410 7.74 15.96 11.40
CA VAL A 410 9.01 15.96 12.14
C VAL A 410 10.08 15.12 11.43
N ASN A 411 9.69 13.99 10.84
CA ASN A 411 10.61 13.15 10.06
C ASN A 411 11.19 13.86 8.82
N LYS A 412 10.49 14.85 8.24
CA LYS A 412 11.04 15.68 7.13
C LYS A 412 12.30 16.44 7.54
N TYR A 413 12.45 16.71 8.84
CA TYR A 413 13.54 17.45 9.43
C TYR A 413 14.49 16.56 10.23
N ASP A 414 14.50 15.24 9.96
CA ASP A 414 15.29 14.22 10.68
C ASP A 414 15.11 14.27 12.22
N GLY A 415 13.93 14.71 12.64
CA GLY A 415 13.59 14.88 14.05
C GLY A 415 12.98 13.62 14.67
N ALA A 416 12.87 13.64 16.00
CA ALA A 416 12.28 12.59 16.80
C ALA A 416 11.11 13.10 17.64
N VAL A 417 10.07 12.28 17.80
CA VAL A 417 8.90 12.56 18.62
C VAL A 417 8.81 11.55 19.76
N SER A 418 8.80 12.03 20.99
CA SER A 418 8.60 11.24 22.19
C SER A 418 7.39 11.74 23.00
N ILE A 419 6.73 10.82 23.67
CA ILE A 419 5.59 11.13 24.55
C ILE A 419 5.90 10.50 25.90
N ASP A 420 5.78 11.29 26.94
CA ASP A 420 5.93 10.86 28.32
C ASP A 420 4.63 11.16 29.11
N THR A 421 4.29 10.31 30.07
CA THR A 421 3.10 10.47 30.89
C THR A 421 3.48 10.22 32.34
N LYS A 422 3.57 11.27 33.13
CA LYS A 422 3.92 11.21 34.56
C LYS A 422 3.02 12.13 35.37
N GLU A 423 2.58 11.69 36.53
CA GLU A 423 1.84 12.52 37.49
C GLU A 423 0.67 13.28 36.86
N ASN A 424 -0.12 12.62 36.01
CA ASN A 424 -1.24 13.19 35.29
C ASN A 424 -0.86 14.30 34.27
N TRP A 425 0.39 14.35 33.84
CA TRP A 425 0.86 15.23 32.76
C TRP A 425 1.16 14.42 31.50
N PHE A 426 0.56 14.84 30.38
CA PHE A 426 0.90 14.37 29.04
C PHE A 426 1.94 15.34 28.48
N ASP A 427 3.13 14.82 28.16
CA ASP A 427 4.28 15.59 27.73
C ASP A 427 4.73 15.10 26.34
N LEU A 428 4.40 15.88 25.31
CA LEU A 428 4.83 15.66 23.92
C LEU A 428 6.11 16.45 23.66
N LYS A 429 7.20 15.73 23.43
CA LYS A 429 8.51 16.31 23.10
C LYS A 429 8.86 16.01 21.65
N ILE A 430 9.31 17.05 20.96
CA ILE A 430 9.80 16.99 19.59
C ILE A 430 11.21 17.53 19.57
N LEU A 431 12.15 16.75 19.08
CA LEU A 431 13.55 17.11 18.92
C LEU A 431 13.88 17.16 17.43
N ILE A 432 14.34 18.32 16.94
CA ILE A 432 14.75 18.50 15.54
C ILE A 432 16.21 18.94 15.53
N PRO A 433 17.11 18.27 14.79
CA PRO A 433 18.50 18.71 14.67
C PRO A 433 18.57 20.04 13.92
N VAL A 434 19.31 21.00 14.48
CA VAL A 434 19.58 22.29 13.84
C VAL A 434 21.07 22.32 13.50
N SER A 435 21.39 22.24 12.20
CA SER A 435 22.76 22.36 11.74
C SER A 435 23.26 23.79 11.98
N GLU A 436 24.52 23.95 12.41
CA GLU A 436 25.15 25.26 12.72
C GLU A 436 25.26 26.24 11.53
N ASN A 437 24.78 25.89 10.34
CA ASN A 437 24.96 26.68 9.11
C ASN A 437 23.84 27.69 8.79
N VAL A 438 22.98 28.05 9.76
CA VAL A 438 21.98 29.13 9.57
C VAL A 438 22.33 30.31 10.48
N GLN A 439 23.53 30.83 10.33
CA GLN A 439 23.91 32.21 10.68
C GLN A 439 24.63 32.79 9.48
N LYS A 440 23.88 33.33 8.53
CA LYS A 440 24.35 34.42 7.67
C LYS A 440 23.16 35.24 7.21
#